data_faa028be35bac5973c2bc58a16c7908f
#
_entry.id   faa028be35bac5973c2bc58a16c7908f
#
_cell.length_a   1.000
_cell.length_b   1.000
_cell.length_c   1.000
_cell.angle_alpha   90.00
_cell.angle_beta   90.00
_cell.angle_gamma   90.00
#
_symmetry.space_group_name_H-M   'P 1'
#
loop_
_entity.id
_entity.type
_entity.pdbx_description
1 polymer ?
#
loop_
_entity_poly.entity_id
_entity_poly.type
_entity_poly.pdbx_seq_one_letter_code
_entity_poly.pdbx_strand_id
1 'polypeptide(L)'
;MPTGEPGSQESRLHAVVHGRVQGVGYRATTMDEARRLQLAGWVRNRIDGRVEVLAEGPQAKLALLLTYLKRGPMGARVIHVVEDWSEAQGAPMPFQFRRTE
;
A
#
# COMPACT_ATOMS: atom_id res chain seq x y z
N MET A 1 17.16 -14.73 13.29
CA MET A 1 16.77 -15.96 12.58
C MET A 1 15.28 -15.98 12.32
N PRO A 2 14.88 -16.05 11.10
CA PRO A 2 13.46 -16.15 10.84
C PRO A 2 12.93 -17.46 11.39
N THR A 3 11.74 -17.40 11.91
CA THR A 3 11.13 -18.57 12.53
C THR A 3 10.75 -19.63 11.50
N GLY A 4 10.67 -19.26 10.25
CA GLY A 4 10.21 -20.15 9.21
C GLY A 4 8.70 -20.34 9.21
N GLU A 5 7.98 -19.64 10.06
CA GLU A 5 6.53 -19.76 10.09
C GLU A 5 5.89 -19.10 8.87
N PRO A 6 4.91 -19.77 8.23
CA PRO A 6 4.18 -19.14 7.13
C PRO A 6 3.52 -17.85 7.59
N GLY A 7 3.62 -16.80 6.77
CA GLY A 7 3.02 -15.52 7.07
C GLY A 7 3.85 -14.60 7.96
N SER A 8 4.95 -15.11 8.56
CA SER A 8 5.82 -14.28 9.39
C SER A 8 6.92 -13.62 8.58
N GLN A 9 7.15 -14.07 7.35
CA GLN A 9 8.17 -13.49 6.47
C GLN A 9 7.74 -12.11 5.99
N GLU A 10 8.73 -11.21 5.94
CA GLU A 10 8.52 -9.87 5.44
C GLU A 10 8.60 -9.87 3.92
N SER A 11 7.63 -9.25 3.32
CA SER A 11 7.56 -9.08 1.86
C SER A 11 7.38 -7.62 1.50
N ARG A 12 7.48 -7.33 0.24
CA ARG A 12 7.23 -5.99 -0.32
C ARG A 12 6.11 -6.09 -1.34
N LEU A 13 5.15 -5.20 -1.21
CA LEU A 13 4.11 -4.98 -2.19
C LEU A 13 4.30 -3.59 -2.78
N HIS A 14 4.46 -3.51 -4.09
CA HIS A 14 4.39 -2.27 -4.83
C HIS A 14 3.11 -2.28 -5.65
N ALA A 15 2.27 -1.28 -5.45
CA ALA A 15 0.98 -1.21 -6.12
C ALA A 15 0.80 0.14 -6.78
N VAL A 16 0.25 0.11 -8.00
CA VAL A 16 -0.14 1.32 -8.71
C VAL A 16 -1.64 1.23 -8.97
N VAL A 17 -2.38 2.21 -8.43
CA VAL A 17 -3.83 2.20 -8.42
C VAL A 17 -4.34 3.13 -9.50
N HIS A 18 -5.15 2.60 -10.39
CA HIS A 18 -5.74 3.32 -11.53
C HIS A 18 -7.22 3.57 -11.26
N GLY A 19 -7.68 4.75 -11.63
CA GLY A 19 -9.08 5.11 -11.52
C GLY A 19 -9.25 6.52 -10.97
N ARG A 20 -10.43 6.79 -10.42
CA ARG A 20 -10.72 8.06 -9.75
C ARG A 20 -10.29 7.92 -8.29
N VAL A 21 -9.01 8.18 -8.04
CA VAL A 21 -8.39 7.89 -6.75
C VAL A 21 -7.70 9.09 -6.11
N GLN A 22 -7.55 10.19 -6.83
CA GLN A 22 -7.02 11.43 -6.26
C GLN A 22 -8.16 12.39 -5.91
N GLY A 23 -7.96 13.19 -4.85
CA GLY A 23 -8.95 14.17 -4.44
C GLY A 23 -10.14 13.58 -3.67
N VAL A 24 -10.06 12.30 -3.26
CA VAL A 24 -11.15 11.61 -2.55
C VAL A 24 -10.69 11.05 -1.20
N GLY A 25 -9.51 11.49 -0.72
CA GLY A 25 -8.96 11.01 0.55
C GLY A 25 -8.28 9.66 0.47
N TYR A 26 -7.97 9.19 -0.71
CA TYR A 26 -7.42 7.84 -0.91
C TYR A 26 -6.09 7.65 -0.18
N ARG A 27 -5.16 8.63 -0.29
CA ARG A 27 -3.86 8.53 0.40
C ARG A 27 -4.04 8.49 1.92
N ALA A 28 -4.91 9.34 2.46
CA ALA A 28 -5.12 9.42 3.90
C ALA A 28 -5.67 8.11 4.45
N THR A 29 -6.67 7.53 3.80
CA THR A 29 -7.27 6.29 4.26
C THR A 29 -6.34 5.10 4.03
N THR A 30 -5.53 5.12 2.97
CA THR A 30 -4.50 4.10 2.75
C THR A 30 -3.46 4.14 3.87
N MET A 31 -3.00 5.34 4.25
CA MET A 31 -2.05 5.48 5.34
C MET A 31 -2.65 4.97 6.65
N ASP A 32 -3.91 5.31 6.94
CA ASP A 32 -4.57 4.84 8.15
C ASP A 32 -4.65 3.32 8.19
N GLU A 33 -5.01 2.71 7.07
CA GLU A 33 -5.11 1.25 6.99
C GLU A 33 -3.74 0.59 7.15
N ALA A 34 -2.73 1.12 6.47
CA ALA A 34 -1.37 0.59 6.57
C ALA A 34 -0.83 0.70 8.00
N ARG A 35 -1.10 1.82 8.67
CA ARG A 35 -0.68 2.00 10.07
C ARG A 35 -1.43 1.08 11.01
N ARG A 36 -2.72 0.89 10.78
CA ARG A 36 -3.52 -0.07 11.55
C ARG A 36 -2.93 -1.47 11.44
N LEU A 37 -2.45 -1.83 10.25
CA LEU A 37 -1.83 -3.13 9.98
C LEU A 37 -0.36 -3.18 10.40
N GLN A 38 0.19 -2.06 10.88
CA GLN A 38 1.59 -1.94 11.31
C GLN A 38 2.58 -2.23 10.18
N LEU A 39 2.24 -1.78 8.98
CA LEU A 39 3.10 -1.92 7.81
C LEU A 39 4.03 -0.73 7.67
N ALA A 40 5.23 -0.99 7.15
CA ALA A 40 6.17 0.04 6.74
C ALA A 40 5.85 0.46 5.30
N GLY A 41 6.27 1.65 4.90
CA GLY A 41 6.13 2.07 3.51
C GLY A 41 5.67 3.49 3.34
N TRP A 42 5.11 3.75 2.16
CA TRP A 42 4.66 5.08 1.81
C TRP A 42 3.57 5.03 0.72
N VAL A 43 2.85 6.13 0.60
CA VAL A 43 1.84 6.33 -0.44
C VAL A 43 2.01 7.74 -1.01
N ARG A 44 1.86 7.85 -2.33
CA ARG A 44 1.92 9.16 -3.00
C ARG A 44 0.96 9.21 -4.19
N ASN A 45 0.54 10.43 -4.52
CA ASN A 45 -0.11 10.68 -5.80
C ASN A 45 0.96 10.74 -6.89
N ARG A 46 0.61 10.28 -8.08
CA ARG A 46 1.42 10.50 -9.27
C ARG A 46 0.84 11.66 -10.07
N ILE A 47 1.71 12.32 -10.81
CA ILE A 47 1.29 13.44 -11.66
C ILE A 47 0.24 12.97 -12.68
N ASP A 48 0.33 11.71 -13.12
CA ASP A 48 -0.58 11.15 -14.11
C ASP A 48 -1.96 10.74 -13.56
N GLY A 49 -2.24 11.04 -12.29
CA GLY A 49 -3.56 10.77 -11.69
C GLY A 49 -3.64 9.46 -10.92
N ARG A 50 -2.65 8.60 -11.02
CA ARG A 50 -2.63 7.33 -10.29
C ARG A 50 -2.15 7.55 -8.85
N VAL A 51 -2.37 6.55 -8.00
CA VAL A 51 -1.80 6.51 -6.65
C VAL A 51 -0.83 5.35 -6.58
N GLU A 52 0.34 5.61 -6.03
CA GLU A 52 1.39 4.61 -5.89
C GLU A 52 1.61 4.29 -4.42
N VAL A 53 1.71 3.00 -4.11
CA VAL A 53 1.87 2.49 -2.76
C VAL A 53 3.04 1.53 -2.70
N LEU A 54 3.93 1.73 -1.74
CA LEU A 54 4.95 0.75 -1.39
C LEU A 54 4.73 0.35 0.06
N ALA A 55 4.58 -0.94 0.33
CA ALA A 55 4.35 -1.42 1.68
C ALA A 55 5.19 -2.65 1.95
N GLU A 56 5.67 -2.79 3.19
CA GLU A 56 6.44 -3.94 3.62
C GLU A 56 5.93 -4.44 4.95
N GLY A 57 5.95 -5.74 5.11
CA GLY A 57 5.52 -6.41 6.31
C GLY A 57 5.15 -7.85 6.04
N PRO A 58 4.49 -8.51 7.00
CA PRO A 58 4.03 -9.87 6.79
C PRO A 58 3.08 -9.96 5.59
N GLN A 59 3.28 -10.99 4.79
CA GLN A 59 2.53 -11.16 3.54
C GLN A 59 1.01 -11.14 3.76
N ALA A 60 0.55 -11.76 4.85
CA ALA A 60 -0.89 -11.78 5.16
C ALA A 60 -1.47 -10.38 5.37
N LYS A 61 -0.70 -9.50 6.02
CA LYS A 61 -1.12 -8.11 6.23
C LYS A 61 -1.07 -7.30 4.95
N LEU A 62 -0.06 -7.53 4.12
CA LEU A 62 0.00 -6.89 2.81
C LEU A 62 -1.19 -7.28 1.93
N ALA A 63 -1.63 -8.54 2.02
CA ALA A 63 -2.80 -8.98 1.29
C ALA A 63 -4.07 -8.24 1.74
N LEU A 64 -4.19 -7.96 3.03
CA LEU A 64 -5.30 -7.17 3.56
C LEU A 64 -5.25 -5.73 3.04
N LEU A 65 -4.05 -5.14 3.02
CA LEU A 65 -3.89 -3.81 2.45
C LEU A 65 -4.27 -3.79 0.97
N LEU A 66 -3.84 -4.79 0.21
CA LEU A 66 -4.16 -4.88 -1.22
C LEU A 66 -5.68 -4.98 -1.44
N THR A 67 -6.37 -5.76 -0.62
CA THR A 67 -7.83 -5.85 -0.68
C THR A 67 -8.46 -4.48 -0.46
N TYR A 68 -7.95 -3.72 0.50
CA TYR A 68 -8.41 -2.36 0.74
C TYR A 68 -8.15 -1.46 -0.46
N LEU A 69 -6.94 -1.53 -1.04
CA LEU A 69 -6.57 -0.69 -2.18
C LEU A 69 -7.51 -0.90 -3.37
N LYS A 70 -7.94 -2.14 -3.58
CA LYS A 70 -8.84 -2.48 -4.69
C LYS A 70 -10.23 -1.89 -4.49
N ARG A 71 -10.64 -1.63 -3.25
CA ARG A 71 -11.92 -1.03 -2.94
C ARG A 71 -11.81 0.48 -2.81
N GLY A 72 -10.84 0.95 -2.02
CA GLY A 72 -10.66 2.35 -1.70
C GLY A 72 -11.74 2.89 -0.78
N PRO A 73 -11.67 4.19 -0.43
CA PRO A 73 -12.69 4.84 0.38
C PRO A 73 -13.95 5.15 -0.44
N MET A 74 -15.01 5.51 0.26
CA MET A 74 -16.24 5.98 -0.38
C MET A 74 -15.87 7.20 -1.26
N GLY A 75 -16.37 7.22 -2.49
CA GLY A 75 -16.07 8.26 -3.47
C GLY A 75 -14.93 7.90 -4.41
N ALA A 76 -14.12 6.93 -4.07
CA ALA A 76 -13.11 6.44 -4.99
C ALA A 76 -13.73 5.46 -5.99
N ARG A 77 -13.14 5.43 -7.18
CA ARG A 77 -13.52 4.45 -8.20
C ARG A 77 -12.26 3.80 -8.73
N VAL A 78 -11.94 2.66 -8.15
CA VAL A 78 -10.74 1.91 -8.54
C VAL A 78 -11.09 1.08 -9.78
N ILE A 79 -10.34 1.29 -10.86
CA ILE A 79 -10.51 0.55 -12.11
C ILE A 79 -9.70 -0.73 -12.05
N HIS A 80 -8.42 -0.61 -11.69
CA HIS A 80 -7.58 -1.78 -11.45
C HIS A 80 -6.34 -1.38 -10.64
N VAL A 81 -5.67 -2.37 -10.07
CA VAL A 81 -4.44 -2.21 -9.32
C VAL A 81 -3.39 -3.10 -9.96
N VAL A 82 -2.26 -2.49 -10.33
CA VAL A 82 -1.10 -3.24 -10.79
C VAL A 82 -0.24 -3.54 -9.57
N GLU A 83 -0.09 -4.82 -9.25
CA GLU A 83 0.63 -5.25 -8.06
C GLU A 83 1.92 -5.96 -8.45
N ASP A 84 2.96 -5.72 -7.66
CA ASP A 84 4.26 -6.33 -7.84
C ASP A 84 4.79 -6.71 -6.47
N TRP A 85 5.18 -7.97 -6.30
CA TRP A 85 5.62 -8.54 -5.02
C TRP A 85 7.09 -8.85 -5.08
N SER A 86 7.79 -8.56 -3.98
CA SER A 86 9.21 -8.85 -3.86
C SER A 86 9.58 -9.00 -2.39
N GLU A 87 10.86 -9.12 -2.09
CA GLU A 87 11.34 -9.20 -0.71
C GLU A 87 11.41 -7.81 -0.09
N ALA A 88 11.22 -7.74 1.21
CA ALA A 88 11.34 -6.50 1.96
C ALA A 88 12.78 -5.97 1.88
N GLN A 89 12.92 -4.64 1.80
CA GLN A 89 14.21 -3.98 1.60
C GLN A 89 14.43 -2.85 2.61
N GLY A 90 13.58 -2.73 3.63
CA GLY A 90 13.73 -1.70 4.65
C GLY A 90 12.98 -0.41 4.35
N ALA A 91 11.69 -0.52 4.04
CA ALA A 91 10.85 0.64 3.81
C ALA A 91 10.69 1.48 5.09
N PRO A 92 10.33 2.77 4.97
CA PRO A 92 10.23 3.65 6.13
C PRO A 92 9.10 3.25 7.08
N MET A 93 9.36 3.44 8.37
CA MET A 93 8.42 3.18 9.44
C MET A 93 8.38 4.40 10.34
N PRO A 94 7.21 4.92 10.72
CA PRO A 94 5.87 4.46 10.34
C PRO A 94 5.55 4.74 8.87
N PHE A 95 4.47 4.12 8.40
CA PHE A 95 3.98 4.36 7.04
C PHE A 95 3.67 5.84 6.85
N GLN A 96 4.04 6.40 5.70
CA GLN A 96 4.00 7.86 5.54
C GLN A 96 3.57 8.28 4.14
N PHE A 97 3.26 9.56 4.03
CA PHE A 97 3.04 10.19 2.73
C PHE A 97 4.37 10.47 2.06
N ARG A 98 4.37 10.43 0.73
CA ARG A 98 5.45 10.95 -0.09
C ARG A 98 4.93 12.03 -1.02
N ARG A 99 5.84 12.88 -1.47
CA ARG A 99 5.51 13.96 -2.38
C ARG A 99 5.04 13.39 -3.71
N THR A 100 4.08 14.09 -4.33
CA THR A 100 3.60 13.76 -5.67
C THR A 100 4.74 13.81 -6.69
N GLU A 101 4.82 12.82 -7.50
CA GLU A 101 5.82 12.75 -8.57
C GLU A 101 5.22 12.28 -9.88
#